data_d0308d7302afe1726cc5b69626c82627
#
_entry.id   d0308d7302afe1726cc5b69626c82627
#
_cell.length_a   1.000
_cell.length_b   1.000
_cell.length_c   1.000
_cell.angle_alpha   90.00
_cell.angle_beta   90.00
_cell.angle_gamma   90.00
#
_symmetry.space_group_name_H-M   'P 1'
#
loop_
_entity.id
_entity.type
_entity.pdbx_description
1 polymer ?
#
loop_
_entity_poly.entity_id
_entity_poly.type
_entity_poly.pdbx_seq_one_letter_code
_entity_poly.pdbx_strand_id
1 'polypeptide(L)'
;MEGPQMEYNIGNKIKALRKSRKMTLQDVARETGFSPALISQVENNNVSPPIATLSKLARFFDVKMGYFFEEEEEDARYEIVKSDERRVVSRVISRHGTGHGYTYEALSFRKRNKKMEPFVLTVSERTDEETLYNHEGEEFLLILKGRAELILGEERFDLEEGDAAYFDSSVKHRLLSRDEEDIQVLAVVTR
;
A
#
# COMPACT_ATOMS: atom_id res chain seq x y z
N MET A 1 -3.94 -17.48 18.84
CA MET A 1 -3.39 -16.32 19.58
C MET A 1 -2.75 -15.44 18.53
N GLU A 2 -3.44 -14.38 18.13
CA GLU A 2 -2.86 -13.37 17.26
C GLU A 2 -1.78 -12.65 18.07
N GLY A 3 -0.52 -12.77 17.64
CA GLY A 3 0.58 -11.99 18.18
C GLY A 3 0.32 -10.50 17.95
N PRO A 4 0.93 -9.59 18.73
CA PRO A 4 0.76 -8.16 18.53
C PRO A 4 1.27 -7.79 17.13
N GLN A 5 0.36 -7.53 16.19
CA GLN A 5 0.71 -6.93 14.90
C GLN A 5 1.19 -5.51 15.20
N MET A 6 2.51 -5.31 15.15
CA MET A 6 3.07 -3.96 15.21
C MET A 6 2.64 -3.21 13.95
N GLU A 7 1.69 -2.29 14.11
CA GLU A 7 1.30 -1.37 13.03
C GLU A 7 2.35 -0.26 12.92
N TYR A 8 2.74 0.04 11.67
CA TYR A 8 3.60 1.19 11.41
C TYR A 8 2.90 2.49 11.81
N ASN A 9 3.65 3.38 12.42
CA ASN A 9 3.14 4.69 12.80
C ASN A 9 3.21 5.69 11.63
N ILE A 10 2.61 5.29 10.50
CA ILE A 10 2.60 6.03 9.24
C ILE A 10 2.01 7.43 9.44
N GLY A 11 0.92 7.52 10.17
CA GLY A 11 0.23 8.78 10.41
C GLY A 11 1.11 9.80 11.14
N ASN A 12 1.86 9.37 12.15
CA ASN A 12 2.79 10.26 12.85
C ASN A 12 3.93 10.75 11.96
N LYS A 13 4.43 9.91 11.05
CA LYS A 13 5.46 10.32 10.07
C LYS A 13 4.92 11.37 9.11
N ILE A 14 3.71 11.17 8.58
CA ILE A 14 3.04 12.16 7.72
C ILE A 14 2.83 13.48 8.49
N LYS A 15 2.33 13.40 9.71
CA LYS A 15 2.13 14.55 10.59
C LYS A 15 3.42 15.31 10.90
N ALA A 16 4.53 14.58 11.14
CA ALA A 16 5.84 15.14 11.37
C ALA A 16 6.34 15.90 10.12
N LEU A 17 6.26 15.30 8.93
CA LEU A 17 6.62 15.94 7.65
C LEU A 17 5.80 17.22 7.42
N ARG A 18 4.49 17.17 7.61
CA ARG A 18 3.63 18.36 7.47
C ARG A 18 4.05 19.47 8.42
N LYS A 19 4.22 19.14 9.70
CA LYS A 19 4.61 20.13 10.73
C LYS A 19 6.00 20.71 10.50
N SER A 20 6.97 19.91 10.09
CA SER A 20 8.33 20.38 9.77
C SER A 20 8.33 21.41 8.63
N ARG A 21 7.38 21.29 7.72
CA ARG A 21 7.15 22.25 6.61
C ARG A 21 6.19 23.38 6.98
N LYS A 22 5.76 23.47 8.24
CA LYS A 22 4.84 24.51 8.75
C LYS A 22 3.51 24.56 8.00
N MET A 23 3.05 23.43 7.46
CA MET A 23 1.83 23.32 6.66
C MET A 23 0.61 22.99 7.55
N THR A 24 -0.56 23.49 7.14
CA THR A 24 -1.85 23.08 7.69
C THR A 24 -2.39 21.83 7.00
N LEU A 25 -3.41 21.20 7.58
CA LEU A 25 -4.11 20.10 6.90
C LEU A 25 -4.73 20.55 5.57
N GLN A 26 -5.21 21.80 5.50
CA GLN A 26 -5.79 22.39 4.30
C GLN A 26 -4.75 22.58 3.19
N ASP A 27 -3.51 22.95 3.53
CA ASP A 27 -2.44 23.12 2.57
C ASP A 27 -2.10 21.77 1.92
N VAL A 28 -1.92 20.71 2.72
CA VAL A 28 -1.67 19.36 2.19
C VAL A 28 -2.83 18.87 1.34
N ALA A 29 -4.07 19.09 1.79
CA ALA A 29 -5.27 18.70 1.08
C ALA A 29 -5.36 19.37 -0.31
N ARG A 30 -5.12 20.68 -0.37
CA ARG A 30 -5.14 21.46 -1.62
C ARG A 30 -4.12 20.95 -2.64
N GLU A 31 -2.90 20.71 -2.20
CA GLU A 31 -1.80 20.30 -3.08
C GLU A 31 -1.90 18.84 -3.51
N THR A 32 -2.47 17.98 -2.66
CA THR A 32 -2.62 16.54 -2.95
C THR A 32 -3.98 16.18 -3.55
N GLY A 33 -4.96 17.08 -3.53
CA GLY A 33 -6.33 16.80 -3.97
C GLY A 33 -7.10 15.86 -3.01
N PHE A 34 -6.59 15.60 -1.82
CA PHE A 34 -7.32 14.88 -0.77
C PHE A 34 -8.19 15.84 0.06
N SER A 35 -9.14 15.30 0.82
CA SER A 35 -9.87 16.13 1.79
C SER A 35 -9.05 16.36 3.05
N PRO A 36 -9.17 17.52 3.73
CA PRO A 36 -8.52 17.74 5.04
C PRO A 36 -8.93 16.69 6.08
N ALA A 37 -10.16 16.19 6.01
CA ALA A 37 -10.66 15.14 6.90
C ALA A 37 -9.90 13.82 6.68
N LEU A 38 -9.65 13.42 5.43
CA LEU A 38 -8.86 12.23 5.11
C LEU A 38 -7.43 12.36 5.65
N ILE A 39 -6.77 13.49 5.40
CA ILE A 39 -5.40 13.73 5.91
C ILE A 39 -5.38 13.63 7.44
N SER A 40 -6.36 14.25 8.13
CA SER A 40 -6.46 14.18 9.59
C SER A 40 -6.67 12.75 10.10
N GLN A 41 -7.52 11.96 9.44
CA GLN A 41 -7.76 10.56 9.82
C GLN A 41 -6.51 9.71 9.64
N VAL A 42 -5.79 9.90 8.53
CA VAL A 42 -4.52 9.21 8.27
C VAL A 42 -3.46 9.60 9.31
N GLU A 43 -3.29 10.91 9.60
CA GLU A 43 -2.29 11.40 10.57
C GLU A 43 -2.55 10.89 12.00
N ASN A 44 -3.78 10.60 12.34
CA ASN A 44 -4.14 10.08 13.66
C ASN A 44 -4.28 8.54 13.69
N ASN A 45 -3.86 7.86 12.61
CA ASN A 45 -3.94 6.41 12.44
C ASN A 45 -5.37 5.84 12.56
N ASN A 46 -6.40 6.67 12.33
CA ASN A 46 -7.80 6.23 12.33
C ASN A 46 -8.19 5.53 11.04
N VAL A 47 -7.43 5.74 9.97
CA VAL A 47 -7.61 5.12 8.65
C VAL A 47 -6.24 4.72 8.11
N SER A 48 -6.13 3.50 7.64
CA SER A 48 -4.96 3.00 6.93
C SER A 48 -5.05 3.42 5.46
N PRO A 49 -4.13 4.27 4.95
CA PRO A 49 -4.22 4.76 3.58
C PRO A 49 -3.82 3.67 2.57
N PRO A 50 -4.48 3.59 1.40
CA PRO A 50 -4.02 2.77 0.28
C PRO A 50 -2.60 3.14 -0.14
N ILE A 51 -1.88 2.19 -0.76
CA ILE A 51 -0.52 2.42 -1.31
C ILE A 51 -0.50 3.60 -2.28
N ALA A 52 -1.51 3.73 -3.15
CA ALA A 52 -1.65 4.88 -4.04
C ALA A 52 -1.73 6.23 -3.30
N THR A 53 -2.42 6.28 -2.15
CA THR A 53 -2.47 7.47 -1.28
C THR A 53 -1.11 7.75 -0.67
N LEU A 54 -0.41 6.72 -0.18
CA LEU A 54 0.94 6.86 0.38
C LEU A 54 1.94 7.31 -0.68
N SER A 55 1.90 6.76 -1.89
CA SER A 55 2.74 7.18 -3.01
C SER A 55 2.55 8.66 -3.32
N LYS A 56 1.30 9.13 -3.40
CA LYS A 56 0.99 10.54 -3.64
C LYS A 56 1.47 11.47 -2.52
N LEU A 57 1.35 11.05 -1.26
CA LEU A 57 1.88 11.79 -0.11
C LEU A 57 3.42 11.79 -0.08
N ALA A 58 4.06 10.67 -0.41
CA ALA A 58 5.52 10.55 -0.51
C ALA A 58 6.07 11.55 -1.54
N ARG A 59 5.46 11.58 -2.72
CA ARG A 59 5.81 12.53 -3.77
C ARG A 59 5.63 13.98 -3.31
N PHE A 60 4.48 14.30 -2.74
CA PHE A 60 4.20 15.66 -2.25
C PHE A 60 5.22 16.11 -1.20
N PHE A 61 5.60 15.22 -0.29
CA PHE A 61 6.62 15.47 0.72
C PHE A 61 8.05 15.20 0.23
N ASP A 62 8.28 15.00 -1.06
CA ASP A 62 9.60 14.70 -1.62
C ASP A 62 10.41 13.70 -0.77
N VAL A 63 9.76 12.60 -0.41
CA VAL A 63 10.35 11.46 0.30
C VAL A 63 10.08 10.19 -0.47
N LYS A 64 10.92 9.16 -0.28
CA LYS A 64 10.64 7.84 -0.83
C LYS A 64 9.45 7.22 -0.10
N MET A 65 8.65 6.41 -0.79
CA MET A 65 7.52 5.72 -0.17
C MET A 65 7.96 4.85 1.03
N GLY A 66 9.14 4.23 0.93
CA GLY A 66 9.77 3.47 2.02
C GLY A 66 9.95 4.26 3.31
N TYR A 67 10.09 5.59 3.25
CA TYR A 67 10.20 6.46 4.43
C TYR A 67 9.07 6.21 5.44
N PHE A 68 7.87 5.92 4.96
CA PHE A 68 6.74 5.66 5.84
C PHE A 68 6.84 4.33 6.59
N PHE A 69 7.62 3.39 6.07
CA PHE A 69 7.77 2.03 6.58
C PHE A 69 9.13 1.77 7.24
N GLU A 70 10.08 2.69 7.12
CA GLU A 70 11.42 2.56 7.71
C GLU A 70 11.39 2.71 9.23
N GLU A 71 12.17 1.92 9.93
CA GLU A 71 12.53 2.14 11.33
C GLU A 71 13.83 2.97 11.41
N GLU A 72 14.07 3.62 12.56
CA GLU A 72 15.29 4.42 12.80
C GLU A 72 16.50 3.49 13.12
N GLU A 73 16.77 2.50 12.28
CA GLU A 73 17.96 1.64 12.39
C GLU A 73 19.01 2.00 11.34
N GLU A 74 20.27 1.52 11.56
CA GLU A 74 21.39 1.75 10.65
C GLU A 74 21.11 1.21 9.24
N ASP A 75 21.69 1.87 8.21
CA ASP A 75 21.50 1.52 6.78
C ASP A 75 22.13 0.16 6.45
N ALA A 76 21.42 -0.90 6.70
CA ALA A 76 21.83 -2.26 6.44
C ALA A 76 21.91 -2.56 4.93
N ARG A 77 22.95 -3.29 4.49
CA ARG A 77 23.09 -3.70 3.09
C ARG A 77 22.07 -4.77 2.69
N TYR A 78 21.56 -5.54 3.64
CA TYR A 78 20.59 -6.61 3.44
C TYR A 78 19.62 -6.65 4.61
N GLU A 79 18.48 -7.26 4.38
CA GLU A 79 17.47 -7.55 5.38
C GLU A 79 16.87 -8.91 5.11
N ILE A 80 16.58 -9.64 6.17
CA ILE A 80 15.85 -10.91 6.13
C ILE A 80 14.61 -10.73 7.01
N VAL A 81 13.45 -10.94 6.43
CA VAL A 81 12.17 -10.89 7.13
C VAL A 81 11.53 -12.27 7.05
N LYS A 82 11.37 -12.93 8.19
CA LYS A 82 10.67 -14.21 8.27
C LYS A 82 9.17 -13.99 8.17
N SER A 83 8.41 -15.05 7.84
CA SER A 83 6.97 -14.95 7.61
C SER A 83 6.19 -14.45 8.83
N ASP A 84 6.65 -14.79 10.03
CA ASP A 84 6.09 -14.37 11.31
C ASP A 84 6.55 -12.97 11.77
N GLU A 85 7.53 -12.39 11.08
CA GLU A 85 8.03 -11.03 11.34
C GLU A 85 7.41 -9.98 10.42
N ARG A 86 6.59 -10.40 9.43
CA ARG A 86 5.95 -9.47 8.50
C ARG A 86 5.09 -8.45 9.23
N ARG A 87 5.06 -7.23 8.71
CA ARG A 87 4.30 -6.14 9.31
C ARG A 87 3.22 -5.65 8.37
N VAL A 88 2.02 -5.53 8.88
CA VAL A 88 0.92 -4.90 8.14
C VAL A 88 1.18 -3.40 8.04
N VAL A 89 1.30 -2.91 6.81
CA VAL A 89 1.56 -1.50 6.50
C VAL A 89 0.33 -0.76 6.04
N SER A 90 -0.63 -1.47 5.48
CA SER A 90 -1.89 -0.88 5.03
C SER A 90 -3.01 -1.91 5.04
N ARG A 91 -4.20 -1.46 5.45
CA ARG A 91 -5.46 -2.19 5.30
C ARG A 91 -6.47 -1.26 4.65
N VAL A 92 -6.92 -1.61 3.47
CA VAL A 92 -7.97 -0.87 2.77
C VAL A 92 -9.28 -1.58 3.04
N ILE A 93 -10.18 -0.92 3.77
CA ILE A 93 -11.53 -1.43 4.07
C ILE A 93 -12.45 -0.95 2.96
N SER A 94 -13.37 -1.79 2.48
CA SER A 94 -14.36 -1.37 1.48
C SER A 94 -15.26 -0.26 2.02
N ARG A 95 -15.73 0.63 1.13
CA ARG A 95 -16.58 1.79 1.51
C ARG A 95 -17.85 1.41 2.27
N HIS A 96 -18.31 0.20 2.18
CA HIS A 96 -19.54 -0.28 2.82
C HIS A 96 -19.33 -0.88 4.22
N GLY A 97 -18.09 -0.81 4.77
CA GLY A 97 -17.80 -1.14 6.17
C GLY A 97 -17.95 -2.61 6.58
N THR A 98 -18.23 -3.51 5.65
CA THR A 98 -18.57 -4.91 5.94
C THR A 98 -17.55 -5.92 5.41
N GLY A 99 -16.43 -5.50 4.83
CA GLY A 99 -15.42 -6.39 4.27
C GLY A 99 -14.04 -5.77 4.21
N HIS A 100 -13.02 -6.62 4.30
CA HIS A 100 -11.62 -6.26 4.10
C HIS A 100 -11.39 -6.13 2.59
N GLY A 101 -10.74 -5.07 2.13
CA GLY A 101 -10.35 -4.91 0.73
C GLY A 101 -8.95 -5.50 0.51
N TYR A 102 -7.93 -4.68 0.75
CA TYR A 102 -6.53 -5.07 0.63
C TYR A 102 -5.83 -5.02 1.97
N THR A 103 -5.02 -6.05 2.26
CA THR A 103 -4.06 -6.01 3.37
C THR A 103 -2.66 -6.17 2.80
N TYR A 104 -1.79 -5.20 3.07
CA TYR A 104 -0.40 -5.21 2.65
C TYR A 104 0.50 -5.55 3.83
N GLU A 105 1.30 -6.60 3.70
CA GLU A 105 2.34 -6.98 4.65
C GLU A 105 3.71 -6.71 4.04
N ALA A 106 4.52 -5.86 4.68
CA ALA A 106 5.85 -5.53 4.18
C ALA A 106 6.81 -6.70 4.31
N LEU A 107 7.55 -6.98 3.23
CA LEU A 107 8.63 -7.96 3.17
C LEU A 107 10.01 -7.33 3.38
N SER A 108 10.08 -6.01 3.52
CA SER A 108 11.28 -5.26 3.86
C SER A 108 10.88 -3.94 4.53
N PHE A 109 11.43 -3.66 5.71
CA PHE A 109 11.08 -2.46 6.47
C PHE A 109 12.26 -1.83 7.25
N ARG A 110 13.38 -2.56 7.43
CA ARG A 110 14.58 -2.04 8.10
C ARG A 110 15.56 -1.42 7.11
N LYS A 111 15.62 -1.95 5.86
CA LYS A 111 16.52 -1.43 4.85
C LYS A 111 16.05 -0.07 4.34
N ARG A 112 16.94 0.92 4.42
CA ARG A 112 16.73 2.28 3.87
C ARG A 112 17.09 2.36 2.39
N ASN A 113 16.64 3.42 1.75
CA ASN A 113 16.96 3.74 0.36
C ASN A 113 16.70 2.59 -0.64
N LYS A 114 15.66 1.81 -0.38
CA LYS A 114 15.21 0.76 -1.29
C LYS A 114 14.78 1.34 -2.63
N LYS A 115 14.95 0.56 -3.69
CA LYS A 115 14.41 0.85 -5.04
C LYS A 115 13.08 0.13 -5.27
N MET A 116 12.82 -0.90 -4.49
CA MET A 116 11.63 -1.75 -4.57
C MET A 116 10.97 -1.81 -3.20
N GLU A 117 9.65 -1.80 -3.17
CA GLU A 117 8.84 -2.04 -1.97
C GLU A 117 8.06 -3.34 -2.16
N PRO A 118 8.57 -4.48 -1.67
CA PRO A 118 7.90 -5.76 -1.79
C PRO A 118 6.91 -5.97 -0.67
N PHE A 119 5.72 -6.50 -1.02
CA PHE A 119 4.63 -6.81 -0.11
C PHE A 119 4.05 -8.19 -0.40
N VAL A 120 3.52 -8.85 0.62
CA VAL A 120 2.45 -9.81 0.42
C VAL A 120 1.13 -9.04 0.50
N LEU A 121 0.38 -9.08 -0.58
CA LEU A 121 -0.93 -8.49 -0.69
C LEU A 121 -1.97 -9.59 -0.52
N THR A 122 -2.83 -9.45 0.48
CA THR A 122 -4.04 -10.26 0.62
C THR A 122 -5.21 -9.46 0.08
N VAL A 123 -5.93 -10.04 -0.89
CA VAL A 123 -7.12 -9.45 -1.51
C VAL A 123 -8.33 -10.27 -1.08
N SER A 124 -9.26 -9.63 -0.39
CA SER A 124 -10.47 -10.29 0.08
C SER A 124 -11.53 -10.36 -1.01
N GLU A 125 -12.39 -11.39 -0.94
CA GLU A 125 -13.53 -11.63 -1.82
C GLU A 125 -14.42 -10.37 -2.04
N ARG A 126 -14.55 -9.53 -1.02
CA ARG A 126 -15.46 -8.37 -1.01
C ARG A 126 -14.81 -7.05 -1.40
N THR A 127 -13.86 -7.08 -2.29
CA THR A 127 -13.21 -5.88 -2.78
C THR A 127 -14.19 -5.06 -3.64
N ASP A 128 -14.34 -3.75 -3.35
CA ASP A 128 -15.18 -2.84 -4.13
C ASP A 128 -14.64 -2.69 -5.57
N GLU A 129 -15.46 -2.99 -6.59
CA GLU A 129 -15.06 -2.94 -8.00
C GLU A 129 -14.96 -1.53 -8.58
N GLU A 130 -15.51 -0.51 -7.93
CA GLU A 130 -15.64 0.83 -8.52
C GLU A 130 -14.37 1.67 -8.44
N THR A 131 -13.46 1.37 -7.50
CA THR A 131 -12.29 2.23 -7.27
C THR A 131 -11.06 1.69 -7.98
N LEU A 132 -10.60 2.36 -9.04
CA LEU A 132 -9.30 2.12 -9.68
C LEU A 132 -8.24 2.99 -9.02
N TYR A 133 -7.04 2.43 -8.85
CA TYR A 133 -5.87 3.09 -8.30
C TYR A 133 -4.85 3.40 -9.40
N ASN A 134 -4.04 4.40 -9.17
CA ASN A 134 -2.83 4.64 -9.97
C ASN A 134 -1.79 5.36 -9.12
N HIS A 135 -0.54 5.12 -9.42
CA HIS A 135 0.60 5.81 -8.80
C HIS A 135 1.79 5.86 -9.76
N GLU A 136 2.82 6.61 -9.43
CA GLU A 136 4.05 6.62 -10.22
C GLU A 136 4.87 5.35 -9.97
N GLY A 137 5.69 4.99 -10.96
CA GLY A 137 6.58 3.84 -10.94
C GLY A 137 5.98 2.65 -11.67
N GLU A 138 6.52 1.52 -11.35
CA GLU A 138 6.17 0.23 -11.97
C GLU A 138 5.73 -0.74 -10.89
N GLU A 139 4.88 -1.68 -11.24
CA GLU A 139 4.41 -2.72 -10.34
C GLU A 139 4.57 -4.10 -11.00
N PHE A 140 5.07 -5.03 -10.19
CA PHE A 140 5.14 -6.43 -10.51
C PHE A 140 4.22 -7.20 -9.56
N LEU A 141 3.36 -8.05 -10.10
CA LEU A 141 2.47 -8.95 -9.37
C LEU A 141 2.82 -10.39 -9.72
N LEU A 142 2.78 -11.27 -8.73
CA LEU A 142 2.82 -12.72 -8.89
C LEU A 142 1.75 -13.34 -8.01
N ILE A 143 0.83 -14.09 -8.59
CA ILE A 143 -0.23 -14.77 -7.84
C ILE A 143 0.40 -15.94 -7.07
N LEU A 144 0.37 -15.86 -5.74
CA LEU A 144 0.91 -16.87 -4.83
C LEU A 144 -0.12 -17.93 -4.45
N LYS A 145 -1.41 -17.53 -4.39
CA LYS A 145 -2.53 -18.40 -4.04
C LYS A 145 -3.82 -17.83 -4.60
N GLY A 146 -4.65 -18.69 -5.21
CA GLY A 146 -5.99 -18.35 -5.67
C GLY A 146 -6.04 -17.78 -7.09
N ARG A 147 -7.21 -17.24 -7.46
CA ARG A 147 -7.47 -16.67 -8.79
C ARG A 147 -7.85 -15.21 -8.66
N ALA A 148 -7.28 -14.38 -9.53
CA ALA A 148 -7.48 -12.94 -9.54
C ALA A 148 -7.98 -12.45 -10.90
N GLU A 149 -8.70 -11.33 -10.89
CA GLU A 149 -8.88 -10.51 -12.07
C GLU A 149 -8.06 -9.22 -11.90
N LEU A 150 -7.15 -8.98 -12.84
CA LEU A 150 -6.41 -7.73 -12.93
C LEU A 150 -7.10 -6.81 -13.94
N ILE A 151 -7.48 -5.62 -13.50
CA ILE A 151 -8.00 -4.55 -14.34
C ILE A 151 -6.86 -3.57 -14.62
N LEU A 152 -6.57 -3.32 -15.90
CA LEU A 152 -5.59 -2.33 -16.37
C LEU A 152 -6.27 -1.40 -17.37
N GLY A 153 -6.60 -0.18 -16.95
CA GLY A 153 -7.38 0.75 -17.75
C GLY A 153 -8.78 0.21 -18.05
N GLU A 154 -9.03 -0.15 -19.31
CA GLU A 154 -10.30 -0.73 -19.75
C GLU A 154 -10.21 -2.26 -19.97
N GLU A 155 -9.01 -2.81 -19.89
CA GLU A 155 -8.75 -4.24 -20.11
C GLU A 155 -8.85 -5.04 -18.82
N ARG A 156 -9.23 -6.32 -18.94
CA ARG A 156 -9.39 -7.26 -17.83
C ARG A 156 -8.65 -8.56 -18.15
N PHE A 157 -7.89 -9.04 -17.18
CA PHE A 157 -7.06 -10.22 -17.30
C PHE A 157 -7.33 -11.17 -16.14
N ASP A 158 -7.75 -12.41 -16.44
CA ASP A 158 -7.85 -13.47 -15.45
C ASP A 158 -6.45 -14.05 -15.22
N LEU A 159 -6.03 -14.13 -13.95
CA LEU A 159 -4.74 -14.64 -13.50
C LEU A 159 -4.96 -15.78 -12.52
N GLU A 160 -4.18 -16.85 -12.69
CA GLU A 160 -4.18 -18.03 -11.83
C GLU A 160 -2.86 -18.10 -11.02
N GLU A 161 -2.80 -19.02 -10.06
CA GLU A 161 -1.60 -19.26 -9.26
C GLU A 161 -0.37 -19.53 -10.14
N GLY A 162 0.69 -18.76 -9.92
CA GLY A 162 1.92 -18.78 -10.71
C GLY A 162 1.95 -17.76 -11.85
N ASP A 163 0.82 -17.16 -12.23
CA ASP A 163 0.80 -16.11 -13.24
C ASP A 163 1.37 -14.80 -12.70
N ALA A 164 1.98 -14.02 -13.59
CA ALA A 164 2.58 -12.74 -13.23
C ALA A 164 2.13 -11.63 -14.18
N ALA A 165 2.07 -10.41 -13.64
CA ALA A 165 1.86 -9.19 -14.40
C ALA A 165 2.95 -8.17 -14.07
N TYR A 166 3.37 -7.40 -15.07
CA TYR A 166 4.27 -6.27 -14.94
C TYR A 166 3.72 -5.09 -15.73
N PHE A 167 3.57 -3.94 -15.10
CA PHE A 167 2.95 -2.79 -15.74
C PHE A 167 3.44 -1.46 -15.16
N ASP A 168 3.30 -0.40 -15.95
CA ASP A 168 3.43 0.99 -15.49
C ASP A 168 2.24 1.34 -14.60
N SER A 169 2.50 1.66 -13.35
CA SER A 169 1.46 1.90 -12.35
C SER A 169 0.73 3.24 -12.54
N SER A 170 1.13 4.07 -13.51
CA SER A 170 0.37 5.24 -13.92
C SER A 170 -0.94 4.87 -14.64
N VAL A 171 -1.01 3.66 -15.21
CA VAL A 171 -2.25 3.07 -15.71
C VAL A 171 -3.17 2.81 -14.53
N LYS A 172 -4.43 3.22 -14.65
CA LYS A 172 -5.43 2.89 -13.64
C LYS A 172 -5.59 1.39 -13.53
N HIS A 173 -5.42 0.85 -12.34
CA HIS A 173 -5.40 -0.58 -12.13
C HIS A 173 -6.16 -0.99 -10.86
N ARG A 174 -6.55 -2.25 -10.81
CA ARG A 174 -7.14 -2.91 -9.65
C ARG A 174 -6.99 -4.41 -9.76
N LEU A 175 -6.82 -5.07 -8.62
CA LEU A 175 -6.83 -6.51 -8.50
C LEU A 175 -8.05 -6.95 -7.69
N LEU A 176 -8.81 -7.92 -8.18
CA LEU A 176 -10.00 -8.47 -7.54
C LEU A 176 -9.79 -9.95 -7.27
N SER A 177 -10.31 -10.46 -6.16
CA SER A 177 -10.42 -11.91 -5.96
C SER A 177 -11.54 -12.47 -6.84
N ARG A 178 -11.27 -13.61 -7.47
CA ARG A 178 -12.25 -14.42 -8.18
C ARG A 178 -12.64 -15.68 -7.40
N ASP A 179 -12.08 -15.86 -6.21
CA ASP A 179 -12.39 -16.96 -5.31
C ASP A 179 -13.27 -16.48 -4.14
N GLU A 180 -13.96 -17.43 -3.49
CA GLU A 180 -14.72 -17.19 -2.26
C GLU A 180 -13.80 -16.98 -1.04
N GLU A 181 -12.50 -17.29 -1.20
CA GLU A 181 -11.46 -17.08 -0.19
C GLU A 181 -10.56 -15.91 -0.57
N ASP A 182 -9.83 -15.44 0.44
CA ASP A 182 -8.77 -14.44 0.23
C ASP A 182 -7.66 -15.01 -0.66
N ILE A 183 -7.26 -14.24 -1.66
CA ILE A 183 -6.11 -14.58 -2.50
C ILE A 183 -4.84 -13.91 -1.98
N GLN A 184 -3.69 -14.50 -2.28
CA GLN A 184 -2.39 -13.94 -1.91
C GLN A 184 -1.55 -13.63 -3.16
N VAL A 185 -0.94 -12.47 -3.16
CA VAL A 185 -0.15 -11.95 -4.27
C VAL A 185 1.15 -11.36 -3.75
N LEU A 186 2.29 -11.69 -4.37
CA LEU A 186 3.50 -10.91 -4.22
C LEU A 186 3.34 -9.65 -5.06
N ALA A 187 3.32 -8.50 -4.42
CA ALA A 187 3.33 -7.20 -5.09
C ALA A 187 4.68 -6.51 -4.84
N VAL A 188 5.33 -6.06 -5.91
CA VAL A 188 6.58 -5.28 -5.83
C VAL A 188 6.34 -3.97 -6.54
N VAL A 189 6.40 -2.88 -5.78
CA VAL A 189 6.19 -1.52 -6.28
C VAL A 189 7.54 -0.80 -6.35
N THR A 190 7.80 -0.15 -7.48
CA THR A 190 8.96 0.72 -7.66
C THR A 190 8.53 2.17 -7.81
N ARG A 191 9.53 3.04 -7.83
CA ARG A 191 9.33 4.47 -8.10
C ARG A 191 10.12 4.87 -9.33
#